data_d8ac2e5fff6a3467fb25fdeab3075704
#
_entry.id   d8ac2e5fff6a3467fb25fdeab3075704
#
_cell.length_a   1.000
_cell.length_b   1.000
_cell.length_c   1.000
_cell.angle_alpha   90.00
_cell.angle_beta   90.00
_cell.angle_gamma   90.00
#
_symmetry.space_group_name_H-M   'P 1'
#
loop_
_entity.id
_entity.type
_entity.pdbx_description
1 polymer ?
#
loop_
_entity_poly.entity_id
_entity_poly.type
_entity_poly.pdbx_seq_one_letter_code
_entity_poly.pdbx_strand_id
1 'polypeptide(L)'
;MFTRRSIWHICVPATILTMVLTLSIAGCKGKREKVAVVNEEEAAPKVAMTLKMGDPKASAQLLSGFYTVENGSWRWTSGKFSVMLRPPANGTQAGATLKFTFAAPEVVMTKIAPVTLTASIGGTKLKSETYKEPGNYTYAVDVPATLLAGEAVKVDFALDKSLPPGGADKRELALIAISVAFEAK
;
A
#
# COMPACT_ATOMS: atom_id res chain seq x y z
N MET A 1 12.02 -44.10 -44.66
CA MET A 1 11.43 -45.31 -44.11
C MET A 1 10.15 -44.87 -43.43
N PHE A 2 9.04 -44.80 -44.18
CA PHE A 2 7.92 -45.73 -44.25
C PHE A 2 7.46 -46.11 -42.82
N THR A 3 6.20 -45.90 -42.38
CA THR A 3 4.85 -46.21 -42.90
C THR A 3 3.83 -45.55 -41.99
N ARG A 4 2.84 -44.85 -42.51
CA ARG A 4 1.49 -45.24 -42.94
C ARG A 4 0.46 -45.56 -41.85
N ARG A 5 -0.58 -44.69 -41.81
CA ARG A 5 -2.05 -44.93 -41.89
C ARG A 5 -2.75 -45.71 -40.77
N SER A 6 -3.81 -45.14 -40.21
CA SER A 6 -5.16 -45.59 -40.56
C SER A 6 -6.26 -44.64 -40.07
N ILE A 7 -7.09 -44.29 -41.05
CA ILE A 7 -8.41 -43.62 -40.92
C ILE A 7 -9.41 -44.73 -40.64
N TRP A 8 -10.32 -44.49 -39.69
CA TRP A 8 -11.59 -45.23 -39.66
C TRP A 8 -12.76 -44.27 -39.54
N HIS A 9 -13.44 -44.14 -40.69
CA HIS A 9 -14.80 -43.63 -40.79
C HIS A 9 -15.76 -44.78 -40.45
N ILE A 10 -16.77 -44.52 -39.66
CA ILE A 10 -18.02 -45.32 -39.69
C ILE A 10 -19.18 -44.34 -39.73
N CYS A 11 -19.93 -44.57 -40.82
CA CYS A 11 -21.14 -43.85 -41.20
C CYS A 11 -22.39 -44.60 -40.72
N VAL A 12 -23.39 -43.81 -40.17
CA VAL A 12 -24.87 -43.86 -40.43
C VAL A 12 -25.64 -45.15 -40.01
N PRO A 13 -26.95 -45.14 -39.62
CA PRO A 13 -28.01 -44.31 -40.18
C PRO A 13 -29.05 -43.70 -39.21
N ALA A 14 -29.83 -42.82 -39.81
CA ALA A 14 -31.05 -42.20 -39.32
C ALA A 14 -32.18 -43.20 -39.07
N THR A 15 -32.94 -43.03 -38.03
CA THR A 15 -34.32 -43.45 -37.92
C THR A 15 -35.19 -42.37 -37.31
N ILE A 16 -36.08 -41.88 -38.13
CA ILE A 16 -37.17 -40.99 -37.82
C ILE A 16 -38.20 -41.76 -36.96
N LEU A 17 -38.56 -41.24 -35.80
CA LEU A 17 -39.82 -41.62 -35.14
C LEU A 17 -40.48 -40.39 -34.53
N THR A 18 -41.42 -39.88 -35.29
CA THR A 18 -42.43 -38.92 -34.90
C THR A 18 -43.27 -39.46 -33.76
N MET A 19 -43.30 -38.79 -32.61
CA MET A 19 -44.33 -38.98 -31.62
C MET A 19 -44.81 -37.62 -31.10
N VAL A 20 -45.96 -37.22 -31.63
CA VAL A 20 -46.78 -36.10 -31.18
C VAL A 20 -47.38 -36.48 -29.81
N LEU A 21 -47.11 -35.71 -28.77
CA LEU A 21 -47.95 -35.74 -27.59
C LEU A 21 -48.05 -34.36 -26.94
N THR A 22 -49.28 -33.94 -26.91
CA THR A 22 -50.00 -32.79 -26.43
C THR A 22 -49.51 -32.12 -25.17
N LEU A 23 -49.53 -30.79 -25.26
CA LEU A 23 -49.78 -29.72 -24.29
C LEU A 23 -50.11 -30.13 -22.86
N SER A 24 -49.32 -29.62 -21.93
CA SER A 24 -49.80 -29.19 -20.62
C SER A 24 -49.07 -27.93 -20.23
N ILE A 25 -49.75 -26.79 -20.40
CA ILE A 25 -49.31 -25.48 -19.96
C ILE A 25 -49.60 -25.40 -18.46
N ALA A 26 -48.61 -25.77 -17.62
CA ALA A 26 -48.63 -25.41 -16.21
C ALA A 26 -47.78 -24.15 -16.05
N GLY A 27 -48.48 -23.00 -15.96
CA GLY A 27 -47.85 -21.71 -15.71
C GLY A 27 -47.22 -21.66 -14.30
N CYS A 28 -45.97 -21.95 -14.20
CA CYS A 28 -45.18 -21.54 -13.03
C CYS A 28 -44.90 -20.06 -13.14
N LYS A 29 -45.67 -19.29 -12.36
CA LYS A 29 -45.45 -17.86 -12.10
C LYS A 29 -44.18 -17.73 -11.25
N GLY A 30 -43.04 -17.85 -11.91
CA GLY A 30 -41.74 -17.60 -11.29
C GLY A 30 -41.65 -16.13 -10.87
N LYS A 31 -41.74 -15.92 -9.57
CA LYS A 31 -41.41 -14.65 -8.94
C LYS A 31 -39.98 -14.30 -9.34
N ARG A 32 -39.84 -13.40 -10.31
CA ARG A 32 -38.50 -12.82 -10.61
C ARG A 32 -38.06 -12.04 -9.37
N GLU A 33 -37.30 -12.71 -8.55
CA GLU A 33 -36.48 -12.04 -7.53
C GLU A 33 -35.55 -11.11 -8.29
N LYS A 34 -35.81 -9.81 -8.18
CA LYS A 34 -34.87 -8.80 -8.65
C LYS A 34 -33.64 -8.95 -7.79
N VAL A 35 -32.63 -9.66 -8.31
CA VAL A 35 -31.26 -9.54 -7.79
C VAL A 35 -30.92 -8.07 -7.97
N ALA A 36 -31.00 -7.32 -6.89
CA ALA A 36 -30.41 -6.01 -6.81
C ALA A 36 -28.93 -6.23 -7.01
N VAL A 37 -28.42 -5.90 -8.20
CA VAL A 37 -27.01 -5.69 -8.41
C VAL A 37 -26.69 -4.48 -7.54
N VAL A 38 -26.24 -4.73 -6.32
CA VAL A 38 -25.57 -3.74 -5.51
C VAL A 38 -24.27 -3.47 -6.27
N ASN A 39 -24.28 -2.44 -7.11
CA ASN A 39 -23.05 -1.78 -7.50
C ASN A 39 -22.48 -1.23 -6.18
N GLU A 40 -21.68 -2.02 -5.48
CA GLU A 40 -20.67 -1.45 -4.60
C GLU A 40 -19.74 -0.66 -5.53
N GLU A 41 -20.10 0.60 -5.72
CA GLU A 41 -19.18 1.62 -6.18
C GLU A 41 -18.05 1.57 -5.15
N GLU A 42 -16.96 0.90 -5.51
CA GLU A 42 -15.80 0.72 -4.66
C GLU A 42 -15.26 2.12 -4.38
N ALA A 43 -15.75 2.69 -3.28
CA ALA A 43 -15.37 4.04 -2.87
C ALA A 43 -13.85 4.07 -2.79
N ALA A 44 -13.23 4.98 -3.54
CA ALA A 44 -11.78 5.13 -3.58
C ALA A 44 -11.22 5.04 -2.15
N PRO A 45 -10.17 4.25 -1.91
CA PRO A 45 -9.69 3.97 -0.58
C PRO A 45 -9.38 5.28 0.15
N LYS A 46 -10.12 5.53 1.23
CA LYS A 46 -9.93 6.75 2.04
C LYS A 46 -8.51 6.78 2.58
N VAL A 47 -7.82 7.89 2.36
CA VAL A 47 -6.48 8.11 2.89
C VAL A 47 -6.50 7.94 4.41
N ALA A 48 -5.63 7.09 4.93
CA ALA A 48 -5.52 6.83 6.36
C ALA A 48 -4.69 7.92 7.06
N MET A 49 -4.97 8.18 8.31
CA MET A 49 -4.21 9.07 9.19
C MET A 49 -2.98 8.37 9.78
N THR A 50 -3.01 7.03 9.82
CA THR A 50 -1.94 6.19 10.35
C THR A 50 -1.62 5.08 9.36
N LEU A 51 -0.37 4.90 9.04
CA LEU A 51 0.17 3.84 8.20
C LEU A 51 1.03 2.91 9.05
N LYS A 52 0.67 1.62 9.08
CA LYS A 52 1.54 0.56 9.60
C LYS A 52 2.21 -0.10 8.42
N MET A 53 3.53 -0.24 8.44
CA MET A 53 4.30 -0.70 7.27
C MET A 53 4.02 -2.16 6.87
N GLY A 54 3.52 -2.97 7.78
CA GLY A 54 3.07 -4.34 7.52
C GLY A 54 1.66 -4.44 6.93
N ASP A 55 0.85 -3.37 6.96
CA ASP A 55 -0.50 -3.39 6.39
C ASP A 55 -0.42 -3.31 4.86
N PRO A 56 -0.98 -4.28 4.12
CA PRO A 56 -1.04 -4.21 2.66
C PRO A 56 -1.73 -2.94 2.14
N LYS A 57 -2.73 -2.43 2.86
CA LYS A 57 -3.47 -1.21 2.49
C LYS A 57 -2.60 0.05 2.56
N ALA A 58 -1.53 0.05 3.38
CA ALA A 58 -0.60 1.16 3.45
C ALA A 58 0.13 1.41 2.12
N SER A 59 0.32 0.38 1.30
CA SER A 59 1.10 0.48 0.04
C SER A 59 0.59 1.55 -0.91
N ALA A 60 -0.71 1.81 -0.96
CA ALA A 60 -1.31 2.85 -1.80
C ALA A 60 -0.93 4.29 -1.36
N GLN A 61 -0.46 4.45 -0.12
CA GLN A 61 -0.07 5.74 0.45
C GLN A 61 1.44 5.91 0.62
N LEU A 62 2.23 4.88 0.31
CA LEU A 62 3.69 4.93 0.26
C LEU A 62 4.12 5.40 -1.12
N LEU A 63 4.45 6.70 -1.27
CA LEU A 63 4.66 7.32 -2.57
C LEU A 63 6.03 7.01 -3.18
N SER A 64 7.07 7.00 -2.35
CA SER A 64 8.44 6.75 -2.80
C SER A 64 9.36 6.32 -1.66
N GLY A 65 10.46 5.67 -1.99
CA GLY A 65 11.57 5.40 -1.08
C GLY A 65 11.33 4.28 -0.06
N PHE A 66 10.30 3.47 -0.22
CA PHE A 66 10.04 2.27 0.57
C PHE A 66 10.29 1.01 -0.24
N TYR A 67 10.91 0.05 0.37
CA TYR A 67 11.09 -1.28 -0.22
C TYR A 67 9.92 -2.22 0.15
N THR A 68 9.96 -3.44 -0.31
CA THR A 68 8.95 -4.46 -0.01
C THR A 68 8.85 -4.70 1.49
N VAL A 69 7.65 -5.11 1.94
CA VAL A 69 7.44 -5.49 3.35
C VAL A 69 8.30 -6.71 3.69
N GLU A 70 8.97 -6.66 4.84
CA GLU A 70 9.75 -7.75 5.39
C GLU A 70 9.15 -8.21 6.73
N ASN A 71 9.17 -9.52 6.98
CA ASN A 71 8.58 -10.16 8.16
C ASN A 71 7.11 -9.73 8.44
N GLY A 72 6.37 -9.32 7.40
CA GLY A 72 4.98 -8.89 7.53
C GLY A 72 4.74 -7.64 8.38
N SER A 73 5.78 -6.87 8.75
CA SER A 73 5.64 -5.82 9.77
C SER A 73 6.38 -4.52 9.49
N TRP A 74 7.41 -4.51 8.69
CA TRP A 74 8.24 -3.33 8.47
C TRP A 74 8.80 -3.26 7.05
N ARG A 75 9.35 -2.10 6.68
CA ARG A 75 9.99 -1.86 5.38
C ARG A 75 11.28 -1.09 5.54
N TRP A 76 12.29 -1.46 4.76
CA TRP A 76 13.44 -0.58 4.57
C TRP A 76 13.03 0.69 3.85
N THR A 77 13.74 1.78 4.15
CA THR A 77 13.66 3.03 3.39
C THR A 77 14.98 3.32 2.68
N SER A 78 14.90 4.08 1.59
CA SER A 78 16.05 4.82 1.06
C SER A 78 16.32 6.08 1.91
N GLY A 79 17.33 6.85 1.57
CA GLY A 79 17.64 8.12 2.26
C GLY A 79 16.57 9.21 2.09
N LYS A 80 15.71 9.07 1.07
CA LYS A 80 14.56 9.95 0.83
C LYS A 80 13.31 9.10 0.58
N PHE A 81 12.25 9.38 1.31
CA PHE A 81 10.99 8.65 1.17
C PHE A 81 9.80 9.57 1.45
N SER A 82 8.63 9.21 0.95
CA SER A 82 7.43 10.03 1.12
C SER A 82 6.15 9.21 1.26
N VAL A 83 5.22 9.76 2.02
CA VAL A 83 3.91 9.16 2.29
C VAL A 83 2.80 10.18 2.06
N MET A 84 1.60 9.66 1.84
CA MET A 84 0.36 10.44 1.86
C MET A 84 -0.40 10.12 3.15
N LEU A 85 -0.77 11.13 3.93
CA LEU A 85 -1.53 10.98 5.17
C LEU A 85 -2.75 11.89 5.17
N ARG A 86 -3.83 11.44 5.77
CA ARG A 86 -4.98 12.28 6.06
C ARG A 86 -4.71 13.10 7.33
N PRO A 87 -4.90 14.42 7.31
CA PRO A 87 -4.85 15.23 8.52
C PRO A 87 -5.93 14.83 9.53
N PRO A 88 -5.72 15.09 10.84
CA PRO A 88 -6.79 15.04 11.85
C PRO A 88 -7.93 16.00 11.51
N ALA A 89 -9.15 15.70 11.96
CA ALA A 89 -10.32 16.54 11.67
C ALA A 89 -10.18 18.00 12.11
N ASN A 90 -9.48 18.24 13.23
CA ASN A 90 -9.18 19.57 13.76
C ASN A 90 -7.81 20.10 13.31
N GLY A 91 -7.11 19.41 12.40
CA GLY A 91 -5.75 19.74 12.02
C GLY A 91 -5.57 21.14 11.44
N THR A 92 -6.54 21.63 10.69
CA THR A 92 -6.51 23.00 10.11
C THR A 92 -6.69 24.12 11.16
N GLN A 93 -7.09 23.77 12.39
CA GLN A 93 -7.24 24.73 13.48
C GLN A 93 -6.16 24.56 14.54
N ALA A 94 -5.91 23.32 14.99
CA ALA A 94 -5.01 23.02 16.09
C ALA A 94 -3.60 22.57 15.66
N GLY A 95 -3.41 22.26 14.37
CA GLY A 95 -2.23 21.55 13.90
C GLY A 95 -2.31 20.05 14.23
N ALA A 96 -1.17 19.39 14.15
CA ALA A 96 -1.03 17.96 14.46
C ALA A 96 0.37 17.66 14.99
N THR A 97 0.57 16.46 15.50
CA THR A 97 1.90 15.89 15.73
C THR A 97 2.15 14.84 14.67
N LEU A 98 3.22 15.00 13.87
CA LEU A 98 3.71 13.97 12.98
C LEU A 98 4.57 12.99 13.78
N LYS A 99 4.21 11.70 13.77
CA LYS A 99 5.01 10.64 14.37
C LYS A 99 5.50 9.66 13.32
N PHE A 100 6.78 9.36 13.35
CA PHE A 100 7.40 8.31 12.55
C PHE A 100 8.17 7.36 13.47
N THR A 101 7.68 6.13 13.60
CA THR A 101 8.32 5.09 14.40
C THR A 101 9.18 4.22 13.49
N PHE A 102 10.43 4.02 13.87
CA PHE A 102 11.41 3.30 13.05
C PHE A 102 12.53 2.68 13.90
N ALA A 103 13.25 1.75 13.30
CA ALA A 103 14.54 1.31 13.81
C ALA A 103 15.66 1.92 12.97
N ALA A 104 16.75 2.32 13.65
CA ALA A 104 18.03 2.67 13.06
C ALA A 104 18.95 1.44 13.20
N PRO A 105 19.15 0.63 12.13
CA PRO A 105 19.84 -0.65 12.24
C PRO A 105 21.34 -0.49 12.44
N GLU A 106 21.94 -1.37 13.22
CA GLU A 106 23.37 -1.37 13.48
C GLU A 106 24.20 -1.42 12.20
N VAL A 107 23.80 -2.24 11.22
CA VAL A 107 24.49 -2.38 9.92
C VAL A 107 24.57 -1.07 9.13
N VAL A 108 23.65 -0.14 9.37
CA VAL A 108 23.64 1.19 8.77
C VAL A 108 24.38 2.17 9.67
N MET A 109 24.02 2.23 10.96
CA MET A 109 24.51 3.22 11.90
C MET A 109 26.01 3.14 12.14
N THR A 110 26.60 1.95 12.17
CA THR A 110 28.08 1.77 12.29
C THR A 110 28.86 2.39 11.13
N LYS A 111 28.22 2.63 9.99
CA LYS A 111 28.88 3.18 8.78
C LYS A 111 28.62 4.66 8.55
N ILE A 112 27.45 5.16 8.95
CA ILE A 112 27.02 6.50 8.56
C ILE A 112 26.63 7.40 9.73
N ALA A 113 26.54 6.88 10.98
CA ALA A 113 26.18 7.73 12.12
C ALA A 113 27.19 8.89 12.35
N PRO A 114 26.75 10.02 12.86
CA PRO A 114 25.35 10.38 13.14
C PRO A 114 24.56 10.66 11.88
N VAL A 115 23.23 10.42 11.93
CA VAL A 115 22.30 10.71 10.83
C VAL A 115 21.23 11.68 11.29
N THR A 116 20.89 12.64 10.45
CA THR A 116 19.85 13.63 10.73
C THR A 116 18.64 13.38 9.82
N LEU A 117 17.48 13.17 10.46
CA LEU A 117 16.19 13.04 9.80
C LEU A 117 15.46 14.37 9.82
N THR A 118 14.94 14.78 8.66
CA THR A 118 14.09 15.96 8.48
C THR A 118 12.82 15.56 7.75
N ALA A 119 11.66 15.94 8.26
CA ALA A 119 10.42 15.87 7.51
C ALA A 119 10.09 17.24 6.89
N SER A 120 9.32 17.23 5.79
CA SER A 120 8.81 18.46 5.16
C SER A 120 7.41 18.23 4.57
N ILE A 121 6.61 19.30 4.55
CA ILE A 121 5.27 19.33 3.98
C ILE A 121 5.18 20.55 3.06
N GLY A 122 4.81 20.35 1.80
CA GLY A 122 4.73 21.43 0.82
C GLY A 122 6.03 22.21 0.68
N GLY A 123 7.19 21.57 0.89
CA GLY A 123 8.51 22.22 0.86
C GLY A 123 8.92 22.88 2.19
N THR A 124 8.01 23.07 3.14
CA THR A 124 8.32 23.62 4.47
C THR A 124 8.93 22.54 5.34
N LYS A 125 10.17 22.75 5.77
CA LYS A 125 10.88 21.83 6.68
C LYS A 125 10.34 21.93 8.09
N LEU A 126 10.13 20.76 8.71
CA LEU A 126 9.84 20.62 10.12
C LEU A 126 11.13 20.49 10.94
N LYS A 127 11.02 20.41 12.27
CA LYS A 127 12.16 20.23 13.16
C LYS A 127 12.92 18.95 12.82
N SER A 128 14.25 19.05 12.62
CA SER A 128 15.12 17.91 12.38
C SER A 128 15.57 17.27 13.69
N GLU A 129 15.81 15.97 13.66
CA GLU A 129 16.39 15.22 14.79
C GLU A 129 17.59 14.40 14.34
N THR A 130 18.61 14.30 15.21
CA THR A 130 19.86 13.57 14.90
C THR A 130 19.97 12.35 15.80
N TYR A 131 20.23 11.21 15.18
CA TYR A 131 20.41 9.91 15.80
C TYR A 131 21.88 9.49 15.70
N LYS A 132 22.47 9.06 16.83
CA LYS A 132 23.89 8.75 16.92
C LYS A 132 24.19 7.26 17.04
N GLU A 133 23.22 6.48 17.52
CA GLU A 133 23.38 5.07 17.86
C GLU A 133 22.30 4.21 17.20
N PRO A 134 22.55 2.90 17.02
CA PRO A 134 21.49 1.97 16.64
C PRO A 134 20.39 1.92 17.70
N GLY A 135 19.14 1.69 17.28
CA GLY A 135 18.02 1.58 18.22
C GLY A 135 16.66 1.78 17.57
N ASN A 136 15.64 1.70 18.42
CA ASN A 136 14.26 2.01 18.06
C ASN A 136 13.92 3.42 18.48
N TYR A 137 13.36 4.20 17.57
CA TYR A 137 13.10 5.62 17.77
C TYR A 137 11.68 6.00 17.34
N THR A 138 11.22 7.10 17.87
CA THR A 138 10.05 7.82 17.37
C THR A 138 10.44 9.28 17.13
N TYR A 139 10.48 9.66 15.87
CA TYR A 139 10.55 11.06 15.47
C TYR A 139 9.17 11.66 15.66
N ALA A 140 9.03 12.63 16.53
CA ALA A 140 7.77 13.28 16.88
C ALA A 140 7.91 14.80 16.79
N VAL A 141 7.22 15.41 15.83
CA VAL A 141 7.34 16.86 15.58
C VAL A 141 6.00 17.52 15.36
N ASP A 142 5.92 18.76 15.81
CA ASP A 142 4.75 19.59 15.61
C ASP A 142 4.60 20.02 14.15
N VAL A 143 3.38 19.91 13.64
CA VAL A 143 2.98 20.37 12.32
C VAL A 143 2.01 21.52 12.47
N PRO A 144 2.36 22.72 11.97
CA PRO A 144 1.46 23.86 11.98
C PRO A 144 0.16 23.61 11.21
N ALA A 145 -0.95 24.17 11.68
CA ALA A 145 -2.26 24.05 11.04
C ALA A 145 -2.27 24.46 9.57
N THR A 146 -1.46 25.46 9.19
CA THR A 146 -1.35 25.99 7.83
C THR A 146 -0.80 24.96 6.82
N LEU A 147 -0.11 23.90 7.29
CA LEU A 147 0.44 22.85 6.46
C LEU A 147 -0.51 21.63 6.30
N LEU A 148 -1.66 21.64 6.97
CA LEU A 148 -2.61 20.53 7.03
C LEU A 148 -3.89 20.79 6.21
N ALA A 149 -3.82 21.66 5.23
CA ALA A 149 -4.96 21.94 4.35
C ALA A 149 -5.21 20.79 3.37
N GLY A 150 -6.49 20.44 3.17
CA GLY A 150 -6.91 19.38 2.23
C GLY A 150 -7.21 18.04 2.91
N GLU A 151 -7.72 17.11 2.10
CA GLU A 151 -8.11 15.76 2.57
C GLU A 151 -6.92 14.82 2.75
N ALA A 152 -5.81 15.13 2.07
CA ALA A 152 -4.58 14.36 2.12
C ALA A 152 -3.36 15.27 2.00
N VAL A 153 -2.34 14.99 2.78
CA VAL A 153 -1.10 15.75 2.85
C VAL A 153 0.08 14.84 2.55
N LYS A 154 0.91 15.27 1.61
CA LYS A 154 2.18 14.61 1.32
C LYS A 154 3.21 15.02 2.37
N VAL A 155 3.80 14.03 3.01
CA VAL A 155 4.94 14.21 3.92
C VAL A 155 6.17 13.62 3.25
N ASP A 156 7.19 14.45 3.06
CA ASP A 156 8.50 14.04 2.55
C ASP A 156 9.47 13.92 3.72
N PHE A 157 10.22 12.84 3.76
CA PHE A 157 11.29 12.59 4.71
C PHE A 157 12.63 12.54 3.99
N ALA A 158 13.66 13.09 4.60
CA ALA A 158 15.02 13.05 4.10
C ALA A 158 16.02 12.83 5.24
N LEU A 159 16.91 11.89 5.04
CA LEU A 159 18.12 11.77 5.85
C LEU A 159 19.27 12.50 5.15
N ASP A 160 20.17 13.07 5.93
CA ASP A 160 21.40 13.70 5.44
C ASP A 160 22.39 12.67 4.87
N LYS A 161 22.29 11.40 5.30
CA LYS A 161 23.12 10.28 4.86
C LYS A 161 22.32 9.00 4.76
N SER A 162 22.75 8.11 3.87
CA SER A 162 22.22 6.76 3.69
C SER A 162 23.36 5.82 3.28
N LEU A 163 23.19 4.54 3.48
CA LEU A 163 24.14 3.53 3.04
C LEU A 163 23.92 3.24 1.55
N PRO A 164 24.90 3.54 0.69
CA PRO A 164 24.75 3.29 -0.74
C PRO A 164 24.68 1.80 -1.05
N PRO A 165 24.15 1.42 -2.23
CA PRO A 165 24.19 0.04 -2.70
C PRO A 165 25.60 -0.55 -2.62
N GLY A 166 25.74 -1.76 -2.07
CA GLY A 166 27.03 -2.40 -1.96
C GLY A 166 26.95 -3.88 -1.64
N GLY A 167 27.99 -4.63 -2.01
CA GLY A 167 28.06 -6.06 -1.75
C GLY A 167 26.90 -6.83 -2.37
N ALA A 168 26.23 -7.65 -1.56
CA ALA A 168 25.07 -8.46 -1.96
C ALA A 168 23.79 -7.64 -2.05
N ASP A 169 23.62 -6.60 -1.23
CA ASP A 169 22.43 -5.73 -1.27
C ASP A 169 22.64 -4.57 -2.26
N LYS A 170 21.79 -4.51 -3.26
CA LYS A 170 21.81 -3.48 -4.30
C LYS A 170 20.90 -2.28 -3.99
N ARG A 171 20.29 -2.27 -2.82
CA ARG A 171 19.43 -1.18 -2.34
C ARG A 171 20.24 -0.11 -1.63
N GLU A 172 19.82 1.15 -1.77
CA GLU A 172 20.19 2.20 -0.83
C GLU A 172 19.43 1.97 0.47
N LEU A 173 20.13 1.88 1.60
CA LEU A 173 19.49 1.56 2.89
C LEU A 173 19.67 2.72 3.87
N ALA A 174 18.57 3.04 4.58
CA ALA A 174 18.59 4.06 5.61
C ALA A 174 17.97 3.55 6.92
N LEU A 175 16.66 3.60 7.05
CA LEU A 175 15.95 3.21 8.26
C LEU A 175 15.02 2.03 7.99
N ILE A 176 14.58 1.38 9.05
CA ILE A 176 13.52 0.39 9.03
C ILE A 176 12.25 1.07 9.53
N ALA A 177 11.35 1.41 8.63
CA ALA A 177 10.08 2.05 8.94
C ALA A 177 9.10 1.03 9.54
N ILE A 178 8.41 1.42 10.61
CA ILE A 178 7.39 0.63 11.32
C ILE A 178 6.02 1.27 11.16
N SER A 179 5.90 2.57 11.44
CA SER A 179 4.65 3.30 11.24
C SER A 179 4.87 4.80 11.04
N VAL A 180 3.95 5.43 10.31
CA VAL A 180 3.86 6.90 10.20
C VAL A 180 2.43 7.31 10.50
N ALA A 181 2.25 8.38 11.26
CA ALA A 181 0.93 8.88 11.64
C ALA A 181 0.91 10.39 11.84
N PHE A 182 -0.24 11.01 11.61
CA PHE A 182 -0.62 12.25 12.28
C PHE A 182 -1.42 11.92 13.53
N GLU A 183 -1.13 12.62 14.63
CA GLU A 183 -1.94 12.60 15.85
C GLU A 183 -2.55 13.97 16.05
N ALA A 184 -3.81 14.00 16.50
CA ALA A 184 -4.49 15.25 16.87
C ALA A 184 -3.82 15.88 18.11
N LYS A 185 -3.82 17.20 18.15
CA LYS A 185 -3.48 18.00 19.34
C LYS A 185 -4.70 18.27 20.18
#